data_0d426d32c5523edc83698d240ff1697f
#
_entry.id   0d426d32c5523edc83698d240ff1697f
#
_cell.length_a   1.000
_cell.length_b   1.000
_cell.length_c   1.000
_cell.angle_alpha   90.00
_cell.angle_beta   90.00
_cell.angle_gamma   90.00
#
_symmetry.space_group_name_H-M   'P 1'
#
loop_
_entity.id
_entity.type
_entity.pdbx_description
1 polymer ?
#
loop_
_entity_poly.entity_id
_entity_poly.type
_entity_poly.pdbx_seq_one_letter_code
_entity_poly.pdbx_strand_id
1 'polypeptide(L)'
;GNCQAESTRKLLMSTGHFTGERIAPVHELEAGDMGWFVDLVRRADVLVTQPIRDGYRGLPVGTRELREVLAPSARHVVVPVLRFDGLMPYQAIIRDPADPSLNPPVVPYHDLRTLVAAAGYSAAPQPDPSALRRAAAMSVAQIRVREQAHGAVRVSDYLETNPVWHTVNHPDNATLAFMAARVLDALGLDGEPVAPEYEMLGGLDAPVEATATEALGVTVDGRDAWRDRAGGVIDAEEIRQAQLEFYRQRPALVQHGLQRHAERIENLGLLA
;
A
#
# COMPACT_ATOMS: atom_id res chain seq x y z
N GLY A 1 -8.20 9.62 2.17
CA GLY A 1 -7.23 8.57 1.81
C GLY A 1 -6.65 7.86 3.02
N ASN A 2 -5.61 7.07 2.82
CA ASN A 2 -4.82 6.38 3.87
C ASN A 2 -3.53 7.16 4.23
N CYS A 3 -2.57 6.52 4.92
CA CYS A 3 -1.27 7.14 5.28
C CYS A 3 -0.51 7.70 4.07
N GLN A 4 -0.59 7.07 2.90
CA GLN A 4 0.04 7.59 1.66
C GLN A 4 -0.56 8.95 1.25
N ALA A 5 -1.85 9.18 1.46
CA ALA A 5 -2.49 10.46 1.15
C ALA A 5 -1.94 11.60 2.00
N GLU A 6 -1.71 11.37 3.30
CA GLU A 6 -1.08 12.38 4.18
C GLU A 6 0.38 12.66 3.77
N SER A 7 1.13 11.64 3.39
CA SER A 7 2.49 11.83 2.85
C SER A 7 2.46 12.62 1.55
N THR A 8 1.53 12.32 0.64
CA THR A 8 1.34 13.07 -0.61
C THR A 8 0.98 14.54 -0.33
N ARG A 9 0.09 14.80 0.65
CA ARG A 9 -0.26 16.16 1.07
C ARG A 9 0.98 16.93 1.52
N LYS A 10 1.82 16.35 2.38
CA LYS A 10 3.06 16.99 2.85
C LYS A 10 4.00 17.34 1.70
N LEU A 11 4.18 16.42 0.76
CA LEU A 11 5.03 16.62 -0.42
C LEU A 11 4.47 17.71 -1.35
N LEU A 12 3.16 17.75 -1.58
CA LEU A 12 2.55 18.83 -2.35
C LEU A 12 2.72 20.18 -1.66
N MET A 13 2.53 20.25 -0.35
CA MET A 13 2.73 21.49 0.40
C MET A 13 4.18 21.98 0.38
N SER A 14 5.18 21.10 0.29
CA SER A 14 6.59 21.48 0.22
C SER A 14 6.94 22.28 -1.03
N THR A 15 6.11 22.23 -2.08
CA THR A 15 6.31 22.98 -3.32
C THR A 15 5.92 24.46 -3.23
N GLY A 16 5.23 24.85 -2.15
CA GLY A 16 4.73 26.22 -1.96
C GLY A 16 3.47 26.58 -2.76
N HIS A 17 2.98 25.70 -3.64
CA HIS A 17 1.76 25.93 -4.43
C HIS A 17 0.47 25.68 -3.64
N PHE A 18 0.54 24.91 -2.54
CA PHE A 18 -0.65 24.46 -1.83
C PHE A 18 -0.64 24.89 -0.38
N THR A 19 -1.84 25.19 0.11
CA THR A 19 -2.17 25.19 1.53
C THR A 19 -3.20 24.11 1.77
N GLY A 20 -3.15 23.41 2.89
CA GLY A 20 -4.10 22.35 3.15
C GLY A 20 -4.05 21.87 4.60
N GLU A 21 -5.20 21.52 5.11
CA GLU A 21 -5.34 20.97 6.46
C GLU A 21 -5.16 19.45 6.46
N ARG A 22 -4.66 18.93 7.57
CA ARG A 22 -4.64 17.50 7.79
C ARG A 22 -6.06 17.01 8.07
N ILE A 23 -6.50 16.02 7.30
CA ILE A 23 -7.78 15.35 7.50
C ILE A 23 -7.48 13.95 8.06
N ALA A 24 -8.33 13.48 8.98
CA ALA A 24 -8.28 12.11 9.46
C ALA A 24 -8.38 11.10 8.28
N PRO A 25 -7.76 9.93 8.39
CA PRO A 25 -7.94 8.87 7.40
C PRO A 25 -9.41 8.59 7.16
N VAL A 26 -9.80 8.33 5.91
CA VAL A 26 -11.22 8.19 5.53
C VAL A 26 -11.97 7.11 6.32
N HIS A 27 -11.27 6.11 6.83
CA HIS A 27 -11.86 5.05 7.65
C HIS A 27 -12.11 5.45 9.11
N GLU A 28 -11.61 6.59 9.54
CA GLU A 28 -11.83 7.17 10.87
C GLU A 28 -12.93 8.24 10.87
N LEU A 29 -13.37 8.70 9.67
CA LEU A 29 -14.46 9.68 9.57
C LEU A 29 -15.78 9.06 10.01
N GLU A 30 -16.57 9.84 10.71
CA GLU A 30 -17.90 9.50 11.23
C GLU A 30 -18.99 10.40 10.64
N ALA A 31 -20.25 10.02 10.85
CA ALA A 31 -21.39 10.80 10.35
C ALA A 31 -21.40 12.26 10.88
N GLY A 32 -20.93 12.46 12.12
CA GLY A 32 -20.80 13.79 12.72
C GLY A 32 -19.80 14.71 12.04
N ASP A 33 -18.84 14.12 11.31
CA ASP A 33 -17.80 14.89 10.60
C ASP A 33 -18.27 15.43 9.25
N MET A 34 -19.36 14.91 8.70
CA MET A 34 -19.75 15.19 7.31
C MET A 34 -20.06 16.65 7.06
N GLY A 35 -20.55 17.39 8.03
CA GLY A 35 -20.83 18.81 7.87
C GLY A 35 -19.57 19.60 7.53
N TRP A 36 -18.58 19.57 8.41
CA TRP A 36 -17.32 20.30 8.20
C TRP A 36 -16.51 19.74 7.03
N PHE A 37 -16.52 18.42 6.85
CA PHE A 37 -15.76 17.77 5.78
C PHE A 37 -16.29 18.14 4.39
N VAL A 38 -17.59 18.09 4.18
CA VAL A 38 -18.23 18.50 2.91
C VAL A 38 -17.99 19.99 2.65
N ASP A 39 -18.08 20.84 3.67
CA ASP A 39 -17.80 22.27 3.53
C ASP A 39 -16.34 22.55 3.20
N LEU A 40 -15.40 21.76 3.73
CA LEU A 40 -13.99 21.83 3.36
C LEU A 40 -13.79 21.45 1.88
N VAL A 41 -14.37 20.34 1.43
CA VAL A 41 -14.31 19.89 0.02
C VAL A 41 -14.91 20.94 -0.93
N ARG A 42 -16.06 21.54 -0.57
CA ARG A 42 -16.72 22.57 -1.39
C ARG A 42 -15.86 23.81 -1.60
N ARG A 43 -15.02 24.18 -0.62
CA ARG A 43 -14.13 25.35 -0.68
C ARG A 43 -12.75 25.06 -1.27
N ALA A 44 -12.46 23.77 -1.59
CA ALA A 44 -11.17 23.40 -2.11
C ALA A 44 -11.01 23.85 -3.58
N ASP A 45 -9.87 24.44 -3.91
CA ASP A 45 -9.48 24.72 -5.31
C ASP A 45 -8.96 23.46 -5.99
N VAL A 46 -8.33 22.56 -5.21
CA VAL A 46 -7.80 21.28 -5.67
C VAL A 46 -8.17 20.19 -4.68
N LEU A 47 -8.74 19.10 -5.18
CA LEU A 47 -8.98 17.89 -4.43
C LEU A 47 -8.08 16.77 -4.97
N VAL A 48 -7.24 16.20 -4.12
CA VAL A 48 -6.44 15.01 -4.44
C VAL A 48 -6.99 13.83 -3.65
N THR A 49 -7.43 12.78 -4.34
CA THR A 49 -8.03 11.60 -3.70
C THR A 49 -7.36 10.30 -4.13
N GLN A 50 -7.38 9.31 -3.24
CA GLN A 50 -7.29 7.91 -3.64
C GLN A 50 -8.68 7.41 -4.06
N PRO A 51 -8.78 6.35 -4.90
CA PRO A 51 -10.07 5.76 -5.24
C PRO A 51 -10.80 5.25 -4.00
N ILE A 52 -11.98 5.78 -3.76
CA ILE A 52 -12.88 5.39 -2.67
C ILE A 52 -14.24 5.09 -3.28
N ARG A 53 -14.82 3.94 -2.95
CA ARG A 53 -16.16 3.57 -3.41
C ARG A 53 -17.23 4.50 -2.82
N ASP A 54 -18.29 4.71 -3.55
CA ASP A 54 -19.45 5.46 -3.08
C ASP A 54 -20.08 4.78 -1.86
N GLY A 55 -20.62 5.60 -0.96
CA GLY A 55 -21.21 5.13 0.28
C GLY A 55 -20.25 4.37 1.19
N TYR A 56 -18.94 4.69 1.17
CA TYR A 56 -17.95 4.01 2.00
C TYR A 56 -18.30 4.13 3.48
N ARG A 57 -18.52 3.01 4.16
CA ARG A 57 -19.00 2.93 5.56
C ARG A 57 -20.33 3.67 5.81
N GLY A 58 -21.17 3.81 4.78
CA GLY A 58 -22.43 4.55 4.88
C GLY A 58 -22.28 6.06 4.80
N LEU A 59 -21.08 6.57 4.47
CA LEU A 59 -20.79 7.99 4.37
C LEU A 59 -20.62 8.42 2.92
N PRO A 60 -21.00 9.67 2.53
CA PRO A 60 -20.86 10.21 1.18
C PRO A 60 -19.42 10.72 0.95
N VAL A 61 -18.43 9.81 1.08
CA VAL A 61 -17.00 10.11 0.96
C VAL A 61 -16.34 9.43 -0.24
N GLY A 62 -17.15 8.80 -1.11
CA GLY A 62 -16.68 8.19 -2.35
C GLY A 62 -16.09 9.23 -3.30
N THR A 63 -15.12 8.80 -4.11
CA THR A 63 -14.43 9.71 -5.04
C THR A 63 -15.38 10.43 -5.97
N ARG A 64 -16.42 9.76 -6.48
CA ARG A 64 -17.46 10.36 -7.31
C ARG A 64 -18.32 11.33 -6.50
N GLU A 65 -18.77 10.93 -5.31
CA GLU A 65 -19.59 11.75 -4.42
C GLU A 65 -18.88 13.06 -4.03
N LEU A 66 -17.56 12.98 -3.71
CA LEU A 66 -16.77 14.18 -3.39
C LEU A 66 -16.58 15.10 -4.62
N ARG A 67 -16.44 14.51 -5.80
CA ARG A 67 -16.36 15.30 -7.05
C ARG A 67 -17.63 16.08 -7.34
N GLU A 68 -18.79 15.53 -7.00
CA GLU A 68 -20.09 16.23 -7.16
C GLU A 68 -20.24 17.42 -6.21
N VAL A 69 -19.51 17.45 -5.11
CA VAL A 69 -19.51 18.53 -4.11
C VAL A 69 -18.56 19.67 -4.47
N LEU A 70 -17.52 19.38 -5.26
CA LEU A 70 -16.52 20.38 -5.65
C LEU A 70 -17.14 21.56 -6.40
N ALA A 71 -16.56 22.75 -6.20
CA ALA A 71 -16.89 23.91 -7.03
C ALA A 71 -16.56 23.62 -8.52
N PRO A 72 -17.33 24.15 -9.47
CA PRO A 72 -17.11 23.94 -10.91
C PRO A 72 -15.71 24.35 -11.40
N SER A 73 -15.06 25.31 -10.73
CA SER A 73 -13.71 25.77 -11.03
C SER A 73 -12.61 24.92 -10.39
N ALA A 74 -12.96 24.09 -9.41
CA ALA A 74 -11.99 23.27 -8.70
C ALA A 74 -11.48 22.09 -9.55
N ARG A 75 -10.24 21.71 -9.32
CA ARG A 75 -9.60 20.59 -10.03
C ARG A 75 -9.57 19.35 -9.15
N HIS A 76 -9.75 18.20 -9.78
CA HIS A 76 -9.69 16.91 -9.09
C HIS A 76 -8.63 16.04 -9.72
N VAL A 77 -7.71 15.52 -8.90
CA VAL A 77 -6.67 14.56 -9.30
C VAL A 77 -6.80 13.29 -8.46
N VAL A 78 -6.81 12.16 -9.13
CA VAL A 78 -6.80 10.85 -8.46
C VAL A 78 -5.38 10.31 -8.41
N VAL A 79 -4.95 9.86 -7.24
CA VAL A 79 -3.69 9.15 -7.04
C VAL A 79 -3.97 7.68 -6.75
N PRO A 80 -3.15 6.73 -7.23
CA PRO A 80 -3.38 5.31 -6.96
C PRO A 80 -3.16 4.98 -5.48
N VAL A 81 -3.82 3.94 -4.98
CA VAL A 81 -3.41 3.26 -3.75
C VAL A 81 -2.26 2.34 -4.11
N LEU A 82 -1.07 2.69 -3.66
CA LEU A 82 0.14 1.94 -3.96
C LEU A 82 0.24 0.69 -3.09
N ARG A 83 0.42 -0.45 -3.73
CA ARG A 83 0.74 -1.74 -3.12
C ARG A 83 1.66 -2.48 -4.06
N PHE A 84 2.87 -2.77 -3.58
CA PHE A 84 3.89 -3.46 -4.35
C PHE A 84 4.59 -4.49 -3.47
N ASP A 85 4.69 -5.73 -3.94
CA ASP A 85 5.26 -6.85 -3.20
C ASP A 85 6.44 -7.53 -3.92
N GLY A 86 7.01 -6.90 -4.93
CA GLY A 86 8.05 -7.50 -5.76
C GLY A 86 9.31 -7.91 -5.00
N LEU A 87 9.75 -7.12 -4.00
CA LEU A 87 10.89 -7.46 -3.14
C LEU A 87 10.49 -8.28 -1.90
N MET A 88 9.20 -8.37 -1.62
CA MET A 88 8.61 -9.02 -0.45
C MET A 88 7.51 -10.00 -0.92
N PRO A 89 7.84 -10.97 -1.79
CA PRO A 89 6.85 -11.75 -2.54
C PRO A 89 5.95 -12.61 -1.65
N TYR A 90 6.35 -12.89 -0.42
CA TYR A 90 5.56 -13.68 0.52
C TYR A 90 4.67 -12.86 1.43
N GLN A 91 4.84 -11.54 1.49
CA GLN A 91 4.06 -10.70 2.39
C GLN A 91 2.72 -10.33 1.78
N ALA A 92 1.68 -10.37 2.60
CA ALA A 92 0.32 -10.09 2.18
C ALA A 92 -0.47 -9.29 3.21
N ILE A 93 -1.44 -8.53 2.74
CA ILE A 93 -2.49 -7.92 3.56
C ILE A 93 -3.76 -8.72 3.33
N ILE A 94 -4.17 -9.49 4.33
CA ILE A 94 -5.39 -10.29 4.33
C ILE A 94 -6.31 -9.73 5.40
N ARG A 95 -7.52 -9.37 5.02
CA ARG A 95 -8.54 -8.90 5.97
C ARG A 95 -9.46 -10.05 6.33
N ASP A 96 -9.69 -10.24 7.62
CA ASP A 96 -10.66 -11.23 8.09
C ASP A 96 -12.07 -10.85 7.60
N PRO A 97 -12.79 -11.75 6.91
CA PRO A 97 -14.16 -11.46 6.48
C PRO A 97 -15.12 -11.15 7.63
N ALA A 98 -14.87 -11.72 8.81
CA ALA A 98 -15.70 -11.52 10.00
C ALA A 98 -15.34 -10.21 10.73
N ASP A 99 -14.04 -9.84 10.73
CA ASP A 99 -13.55 -8.60 11.34
C ASP A 99 -12.39 -8.01 10.54
N PRO A 100 -12.67 -7.11 9.59
CA PRO A 100 -11.62 -6.50 8.75
C PRO A 100 -10.63 -5.62 9.51
N SER A 101 -10.85 -5.32 10.79
CA SER A 101 -9.94 -4.54 11.63
C SER A 101 -8.79 -5.39 12.19
N LEU A 102 -8.96 -6.71 12.24
CA LEU A 102 -7.94 -7.63 12.75
C LEU A 102 -6.69 -7.63 11.87
N ASN A 103 -5.56 -7.56 12.54
CA ASN A 103 -4.24 -7.78 11.95
C ASN A 103 -3.60 -9.01 12.61
N PRO A 104 -2.67 -9.68 11.93
CA PRO A 104 -1.86 -10.72 12.56
C PRO A 104 -1.00 -10.11 13.67
N PRO A 105 -0.66 -10.91 14.69
CA PRO A 105 0.16 -10.45 15.81
C PRO A 105 1.61 -10.18 15.40
N VAL A 106 2.31 -9.40 16.21
CA VAL A 106 3.72 -8.99 16.11
C VAL A 106 3.94 -7.98 14.97
N VAL A 107 3.60 -8.34 13.73
CA VAL A 107 3.63 -7.44 12.57
C VAL A 107 2.30 -7.47 11.82
N PRO A 108 1.80 -6.34 11.28
CA PRO A 108 0.45 -6.27 10.67
C PRO A 108 0.38 -6.83 9.23
N TYR A 109 1.26 -7.78 8.91
CA TYR A 109 1.38 -8.42 7.60
C TYR A 109 1.39 -9.93 7.74
N HIS A 110 0.70 -10.62 6.85
CA HIS A 110 0.71 -12.08 6.76
C HIS A 110 1.90 -12.55 5.93
N ASP A 111 2.51 -13.69 6.29
CA ASP A 111 3.44 -14.40 5.44
C ASP A 111 2.70 -15.56 4.74
N LEU A 112 2.73 -15.59 3.41
CA LEU A 112 2.04 -16.61 2.61
C LEU A 112 2.60 -18.01 2.86
N ARG A 113 3.89 -18.16 3.20
CA ARG A 113 4.50 -19.44 3.57
C ARG A 113 3.89 -19.97 4.87
N THR A 114 3.72 -19.07 5.85
CA THR A 114 3.06 -19.42 7.12
C THR A 114 1.58 -19.73 6.94
N LEU A 115 0.92 -19.00 6.03
CA LEU A 115 -0.50 -19.20 5.71
C LEU A 115 -0.73 -20.59 5.07
N VAL A 116 0.08 -20.98 4.08
CA VAL A 116 -0.05 -22.31 3.43
C VAL A 116 0.32 -23.45 4.39
N ALA A 117 1.32 -23.24 5.26
CA ALA A 117 1.66 -24.19 6.32
C ALA A 117 0.50 -24.39 7.32
N ALA A 118 -0.20 -23.30 7.69
CA ALA A 118 -1.39 -23.38 8.54
C ALA A 118 -2.56 -24.15 7.88
N ALA A 119 -2.57 -24.20 6.55
CA ALA A 119 -3.55 -25.00 5.78
C ALA A 119 -3.11 -26.46 5.57
N GLY A 120 -1.96 -26.84 6.09
CA GLY A 120 -1.46 -28.23 6.04
C GLY A 120 -0.55 -28.56 4.85
N TYR A 121 -0.15 -27.57 4.05
CA TYR A 121 0.82 -27.79 2.98
C TYR A 121 2.26 -27.81 3.51
N SER A 122 3.10 -28.59 2.88
CA SER A 122 4.52 -28.66 3.19
C SER A 122 5.26 -27.39 2.74
N ALA A 123 6.44 -27.16 3.30
CA ALA A 123 7.31 -26.09 2.85
C ALA A 123 7.70 -26.31 1.38
N ALA A 124 7.41 -25.32 0.55
CA ALA A 124 7.79 -25.32 -0.86
C ALA A 124 9.30 -25.05 -1.03
N PRO A 125 9.91 -25.53 -2.12
CA PRO A 125 11.25 -25.12 -2.50
C PRO A 125 11.29 -23.61 -2.76
N GLN A 126 12.50 -23.04 -2.76
CA GLN A 126 12.69 -21.64 -3.17
C GLN A 126 12.17 -21.44 -4.60
N PRO A 127 11.39 -20.38 -4.86
CA PRO A 127 10.92 -20.11 -6.21
C PRO A 127 12.10 -19.73 -7.12
N ASP A 128 11.97 -20.10 -8.39
CA ASP A 128 12.99 -19.71 -9.35
C ASP A 128 12.95 -18.19 -9.62
N PRO A 129 14.06 -17.60 -10.13
CA PRO A 129 14.13 -16.17 -10.41
C PRO A 129 13.05 -15.67 -11.39
N SER A 130 12.55 -16.55 -12.28
CA SER A 130 11.49 -16.18 -13.22
C SER A 130 10.14 -16.04 -12.52
N ALA A 131 9.84 -16.87 -11.52
CA ALA A 131 8.65 -16.74 -10.70
C ALA A 131 8.64 -15.43 -9.90
N LEU A 132 9.80 -15.05 -9.36
CA LEU A 132 9.96 -13.79 -8.62
C LEU A 132 9.76 -12.57 -9.55
N ARG A 133 10.36 -12.59 -10.75
CA ARG A 133 10.12 -11.54 -11.76
C ARG A 133 8.65 -11.47 -12.17
N ARG A 134 7.98 -12.60 -12.37
CA ARG A 134 6.54 -12.63 -12.67
C ARG A 134 5.73 -12.04 -11.51
N ALA A 135 6.03 -12.37 -10.26
CA ALA A 135 5.34 -11.81 -9.10
C ALA A 135 5.45 -10.27 -9.05
N ALA A 136 6.65 -9.74 -9.25
CA ALA A 136 6.86 -8.30 -9.33
C ALA A 136 6.09 -7.65 -10.49
N ALA A 137 6.14 -8.25 -11.69
CA ALA A 137 5.41 -7.76 -12.85
C ALA A 137 3.89 -7.79 -12.64
N MET A 138 3.36 -8.84 -12.00
CA MET A 138 1.95 -8.92 -11.62
C MET A 138 1.55 -7.79 -10.66
N SER A 139 2.40 -7.50 -9.69
CA SER A 139 2.17 -6.41 -8.73
C SER A 139 2.09 -5.05 -9.43
N VAL A 140 3.04 -4.75 -10.33
CA VAL A 140 3.02 -3.53 -11.16
C VAL A 140 1.79 -3.48 -12.07
N ALA A 141 1.45 -4.60 -12.72
CA ALA A 141 0.28 -4.68 -13.60
C ALA A 141 -1.03 -4.39 -12.85
N GLN A 142 -1.16 -4.86 -11.61
CA GLN A 142 -2.32 -4.57 -10.78
C GLN A 142 -2.43 -3.07 -10.42
N ILE A 143 -1.31 -2.37 -10.22
CA ILE A 143 -1.33 -0.91 -10.01
C ILE A 143 -1.77 -0.23 -11.30
N ARG A 144 -1.20 -0.60 -12.45
CA ARG A 144 -1.53 -0.05 -13.77
C ARG A 144 -3.01 -0.20 -14.11
N VAL A 145 -3.60 -1.36 -13.85
CA VAL A 145 -5.05 -1.59 -14.03
C VAL A 145 -5.88 -0.64 -13.18
N ARG A 146 -5.50 -0.43 -11.92
CA ARG A 146 -6.22 0.51 -11.03
C ARG A 146 -6.04 1.97 -11.47
N GLU A 147 -4.84 2.35 -11.91
CA GLU A 147 -4.59 3.68 -12.47
C GLU A 147 -5.52 3.97 -13.66
N GLN A 148 -5.63 3.02 -14.59
CA GLN A 148 -6.51 3.14 -15.75
C GLN A 148 -8.00 3.17 -15.34
N ALA A 149 -8.42 2.27 -14.46
CA ALA A 149 -9.82 2.16 -14.04
C ALA A 149 -10.35 3.41 -13.33
N HIS A 150 -9.46 4.17 -12.68
CA HIS A 150 -9.84 5.36 -11.90
C HIS A 150 -9.35 6.68 -12.51
N GLY A 151 -8.67 6.65 -13.66
CA GLY A 151 -8.05 7.84 -14.24
C GLY A 151 -7.01 8.47 -13.30
N ALA A 152 -6.31 7.64 -12.55
CA ALA A 152 -5.31 8.09 -11.59
C ALA A 152 -3.99 8.43 -12.29
N VAL A 153 -3.18 9.28 -11.66
CA VAL A 153 -1.82 9.55 -12.12
C VAL A 153 -1.00 8.25 -12.19
N ARG A 154 -0.05 8.19 -13.13
CA ARG A 154 0.74 6.98 -13.38
C ARG A 154 1.98 6.94 -12.50
N VAL A 155 2.11 5.88 -11.72
CA VAL A 155 3.27 5.56 -10.87
C VAL A 155 3.83 4.19 -11.21
N SER A 156 3.01 3.32 -11.82
CA SER A 156 3.37 1.94 -12.16
C SER A 156 4.65 1.83 -12.98
N ASP A 157 4.89 2.75 -13.92
CA ASP A 157 6.09 2.73 -14.77
C ASP A 157 7.38 3.03 -13.96
N TYR A 158 7.28 3.87 -12.93
CA TYR A 158 8.39 4.16 -12.02
C TYR A 158 8.80 2.93 -11.21
N LEU A 159 7.84 2.13 -10.79
CA LEU A 159 8.07 0.94 -9.97
C LEU A 159 8.75 -0.21 -10.73
N GLU A 160 8.73 -0.20 -12.05
CA GLU A 160 9.47 -1.19 -12.86
C GLU A 160 10.99 -1.09 -12.65
N THR A 161 11.49 0.10 -12.32
CA THR A 161 12.92 0.37 -12.14
C THR A 161 13.31 0.80 -10.71
N ASN A 162 12.33 1.14 -9.87
CA ASN A 162 12.55 1.64 -8.51
C ASN A 162 11.68 0.90 -7.47
N PRO A 163 11.87 -0.42 -7.30
CA PRO A 163 10.97 -1.26 -6.50
C PRO A 163 11.33 -1.28 -5.00
N VAL A 164 11.93 -0.24 -4.43
CA VAL A 164 12.40 -0.23 -3.04
C VAL A 164 11.37 0.39 -2.10
N TRP A 165 10.79 -0.41 -1.22
CA TRP A 165 9.76 0.01 -0.27
C TRP A 165 10.03 -0.51 1.14
N HIS A 166 9.40 0.08 2.15
CA HIS A 166 9.48 -0.35 3.55
C HIS A 166 8.68 -1.62 3.79
N THR A 167 7.44 -1.65 3.30
CA THR A 167 6.52 -2.80 3.33
C THR A 167 5.68 -2.79 2.07
N VAL A 168 4.85 -3.80 1.85
CA VAL A 168 4.03 -3.95 0.63
C VAL A 168 3.05 -2.80 0.34
N ASN A 169 2.80 -1.92 1.29
CA ASN A 169 1.93 -0.74 1.15
C ASN A 169 2.54 0.55 1.74
N HIS A 170 3.81 0.52 2.11
CA HIS A 170 4.55 1.67 2.59
C HIS A 170 5.72 1.96 1.63
N PRO A 171 5.46 2.73 0.55
CA PRO A 171 6.51 3.19 -0.34
C PRO A 171 7.50 4.12 0.37
N ASP A 172 8.71 4.17 -0.16
CA ASP A 172 9.73 5.13 0.25
C ASP A 172 9.37 6.57 -0.13
N ASN A 173 10.10 7.52 0.41
CA ASN A 173 9.92 8.94 0.10
C ASN A 173 10.13 9.25 -1.38
N ALA A 174 11.02 8.55 -2.07
CA ALA A 174 11.28 8.76 -3.50
C ALA A 174 10.05 8.41 -4.36
N THR A 175 9.43 7.27 -4.11
CA THR A 175 8.17 6.86 -4.77
C THR A 175 7.03 7.84 -4.48
N LEU A 176 6.91 8.31 -3.24
CA LEU A 176 5.88 9.27 -2.85
C LEU A 176 6.11 10.64 -3.50
N ALA A 177 7.36 11.10 -3.59
CA ALA A 177 7.73 12.35 -4.27
C ALA A 177 7.46 12.25 -5.76
N PHE A 178 7.78 11.12 -6.40
CA PHE A 178 7.42 10.88 -7.80
C PHE A 178 5.90 10.95 -8.00
N MET A 179 5.11 10.32 -7.14
CA MET A 179 3.64 10.41 -7.22
C MET A 179 3.14 11.85 -7.04
N ALA A 180 3.73 12.62 -6.12
CA ALA A 180 3.37 14.04 -5.92
C ALA A 180 3.75 14.88 -7.14
N ALA A 181 4.90 14.65 -7.78
CA ALA A 181 5.29 15.30 -9.03
C ALA A 181 4.27 15.02 -10.15
N ARG A 182 3.76 13.78 -10.26
CA ARG A 182 2.69 13.45 -11.20
C ARG A 182 1.38 14.21 -10.94
N VAL A 183 1.11 14.56 -9.69
CA VAL A 183 -0.04 15.44 -9.34
C VAL A 183 0.22 16.86 -9.86
N LEU A 184 1.44 17.40 -9.69
CA LEU A 184 1.81 18.71 -10.25
C LEU A 184 1.67 18.72 -11.76
N ASP A 185 2.22 17.73 -12.46
CA ASP A 185 2.08 17.57 -13.91
C ASP A 185 0.60 17.61 -14.35
N ALA A 186 -0.25 16.83 -13.68
CA ALA A 186 -1.69 16.79 -13.95
C ALA A 186 -2.38 18.14 -13.72
N LEU A 187 -1.83 18.96 -12.84
CA LEU A 187 -2.31 20.31 -12.55
C LEU A 187 -1.63 21.39 -13.41
N GLY A 188 -0.64 21.04 -14.24
CA GLY A 188 0.13 22.01 -15.03
C GLY A 188 0.90 23.00 -14.14
N LEU A 189 1.41 22.52 -13.01
CA LEU A 189 2.19 23.30 -12.05
C LEU A 189 3.64 22.85 -12.11
N ASP A 190 4.56 23.79 -12.15
CA ASP A 190 5.98 23.55 -12.03
C ASP A 190 6.37 23.37 -10.57
N GLY A 191 7.50 22.74 -10.32
CA GLY A 191 8.08 22.58 -9.00
C GLY A 191 8.44 21.12 -8.69
N GLU A 192 9.25 20.95 -7.66
CA GLU A 192 9.73 19.65 -7.22
C GLU A 192 9.31 19.40 -5.78
N PRO A 193 8.58 18.30 -5.51
CA PRO A 193 8.23 17.92 -4.14
C PRO A 193 9.48 17.55 -3.34
N VAL A 194 9.66 18.17 -2.18
CA VAL A 194 10.80 17.94 -1.28
C VAL A 194 10.36 17.04 -0.13
N ALA A 195 10.95 15.86 -0.04
CA ALA A 195 10.73 14.94 1.06
C ALA A 195 11.50 15.40 2.31
N PRO A 196 11.00 15.11 3.52
CA PRO A 196 11.74 15.33 4.75
C PRO A 196 12.95 14.37 4.83
N GLU A 197 13.90 14.67 5.71
CA GLU A 197 15.10 13.84 5.94
C GLU A 197 14.77 12.44 6.51
N TYR A 198 13.61 12.27 7.13
CA TYR A 198 13.14 10.97 7.62
C TYR A 198 12.18 10.30 6.65
N GLU A 199 12.15 8.98 6.61
CA GLU A 199 11.17 8.22 5.85
C GLU A 199 9.77 8.33 6.46
N MET A 200 8.84 8.94 5.72
CA MET A 200 7.48 9.25 6.21
C MET A 200 6.69 7.99 6.57
N LEU A 201 6.89 6.91 5.83
CA LEU A 201 6.22 5.63 6.04
C LEU A 201 7.17 4.54 6.56
N GLY A 202 8.41 4.90 6.96
CA GLY A 202 9.44 4.02 7.51
C GLY A 202 9.22 3.67 8.99
N GLY A 203 7.97 3.44 9.41
CA GLY A 203 7.68 3.02 10.79
C GLY A 203 7.97 1.54 11.06
N LEU A 204 8.06 0.76 10.00
CA LEU A 204 8.35 -0.67 10.00
C LEU A 204 9.00 -1.03 8.66
N ASP A 205 10.14 -1.69 8.72
CA ASP A 205 10.83 -2.24 7.56
C ASP A 205 10.67 -3.76 7.50
N ALA A 206 10.15 -4.23 6.39
CA ALA A 206 10.04 -5.65 6.13
C ALA A 206 11.35 -6.23 5.60
N PRO A 207 11.66 -7.51 5.88
CA PRO A 207 12.77 -8.17 5.22
C PRO A 207 12.56 -8.20 3.71
N VAL A 208 13.65 -8.02 2.99
CA VAL A 208 13.71 -8.14 1.54
C VAL A 208 14.35 -9.46 1.19
N GLU A 209 13.68 -10.26 0.40
CA GLU A 209 14.19 -11.57 -0.01
C GLU A 209 15.42 -11.41 -0.93
N ALA A 210 16.56 -11.95 -0.53
CA ALA A 210 17.81 -11.84 -1.30
C ALA A 210 17.66 -12.37 -2.74
N THR A 211 16.92 -13.46 -2.91
CA THR A 211 16.62 -14.04 -4.23
C THR A 211 15.74 -13.09 -5.08
N ALA A 212 14.88 -12.28 -4.44
CA ALA A 212 14.07 -11.29 -5.16
C ALA A 212 14.90 -10.10 -5.58
N THR A 213 15.82 -9.60 -4.74
CA THR A 213 16.75 -8.52 -5.13
C THR A 213 17.63 -8.93 -6.31
N GLU A 214 18.17 -10.14 -6.27
CA GLU A 214 18.95 -10.70 -7.37
C GLU A 214 18.12 -10.83 -8.65
N ALA A 215 16.92 -11.40 -8.54
CA ALA A 215 16.03 -11.59 -9.69
C ALA A 215 15.61 -10.27 -10.34
N LEU A 216 15.44 -9.20 -9.56
CA LEU A 216 15.03 -7.88 -10.04
C LEU A 216 16.22 -6.95 -10.34
N GLY A 217 17.46 -7.37 -10.07
CA GLY A 217 18.67 -6.58 -10.33
C GLY A 217 18.75 -5.32 -9.48
N VAL A 218 18.24 -5.34 -8.25
CA VAL A 218 18.28 -4.20 -7.33
C VAL A 218 19.18 -4.49 -6.13
N THR A 219 19.77 -3.45 -5.57
CA THR A 219 20.58 -3.52 -4.35
C THR A 219 19.80 -2.89 -3.22
N VAL A 220 19.59 -3.64 -2.13
CA VAL A 220 18.96 -3.15 -0.89
C VAL A 220 19.79 -3.65 0.29
N ASP A 221 20.44 -2.73 0.98
CA ASP A 221 21.34 -3.06 2.07
C ASP A 221 20.59 -3.29 3.40
N GLY A 222 21.05 -4.28 4.17
CA GLY A 222 20.71 -4.47 5.59
C GLY A 222 19.25 -4.83 5.90
N ARG A 223 18.49 -5.36 4.93
CA ARG A 223 17.07 -5.70 5.13
C ARG A 223 16.80 -7.22 5.08
N ASP A 224 17.52 -7.92 5.91
CA ASP A 224 17.40 -9.37 6.11
C ASP A 224 16.39 -9.77 7.20
N ALA A 225 15.92 -8.79 7.99
CA ALA A 225 14.97 -8.98 9.09
C ALA A 225 13.94 -7.85 9.15
N TRP A 226 12.84 -8.10 9.84
CA TRP A 226 11.91 -7.05 10.24
C TRP A 226 12.59 -6.09 11.21
N ARG A 227 12.39 -4.78 11.00
CA ARG A 227 12.92 -3.72 11.87
C ARG A 227 11.83 -2.72 12.20
N ASP A 228 11.77 -2.33 13.46
CA ASP A 228 10.93 -1.23 13.90
C ASP A 228 11.57 0.13 13.57
N ARG A 229 10.85 1.21 13.83
CA ARG A 229 11.34 2.60 13.61
C ARG A 229 12.64 2.92 14.32
N ALA A 230 12.93 2.28 15.44
CA ALA A 230 14.16 2.48 16.19
C ALA A 230 15.33 1.63 15.66
N GLY A 231 15.08 0.77 14.65
CA GLY A 231 16.04 -0.17 14.10
C GLY A 231 16.12 -1.48 14.87
N GLY A 232 15.25 -1.68 15.86
CA GLY A 232 15.14 -2.94 16.60
C GLY A 232 14.71 -4.08 15.70
N VAL A 233 15.42 -5.22 15.79
CA VAL A 233 15.09 -6.43 15.03
C VAL A 233 13.92 -7.15 15.67
N ILE A 234 12.93 -7.53 14.85
CA ILE A 234 11.80 -8.36 15.25
C ILE A 234 12.08 -9.78 14.75
N ASP A 235 12.03 -10.75 15.64
CA ASP A 235 12.39 -12.12 15.36
C ASP A 235 11.39 -12.80 14.39
N ALA A 236 11.91 -13.39 13.31
CA ALA A 236 11.08 -14.01 12.28
C ALA A 236 10.37 -15.28 12.78
N GLU A 237 10.99 -16.03 13.70
CA GLU A 237 10.38 -17.23 14.28
C GLU A 237 9.27 -16.85 15.28
N GLU A 238 9.45 -15.77 16.04
CA GLU A 238 8.38 -15.22 16.88
C GLU A 238 7.16 -14.85 16.04
N ILE A 239 7.38 -14.13 14.92
CA ILE A 239 6.29 -13.79 13.97
C ILE A 239 5.61 -15.05 13.46
N ARG A 240 6.38 -16.03 13.01
CA ARG A 240 5.87 -17.28 12.44
C ARG A 240 5.01 -18.05 13.45
N GLN A 241 5.48 -18.23 14.67
CA GLN A 241 4.78 -18.94 15.73
C GLN A 241 3.49 -18.22 16.13
N ALA A 242 3.55 -16.90 16.29
CA ALA A 242 2.40 -16.09 16.63
C ALA A 242 1.34 -16.13 15.52
N GLN A 243 1.74 -16.09 14.25
CA GLN A 243 0.83 -16.21 13.11
C GLN A 243 0.21 -17.61 13.00
N LEU A 244 0.96 -18.68 13.24
CA LEU A 244 0.41 -20.05 13.24
C LEU A 244 -0.67 -20.23 14.33
N GLU A 245 -0.43 -19.68 15.53
CA GLU A 245 -1.44 -19.71 16.61
C GLU A 245 -2.68 -18.87 16.23
N PHE A 246 -2.47 -17.70 15.65
CA PHE A 246 -3.53 -16.83 15.15
C PHE A 246 -4.40 -17.53 14.09
N TYR A 247 -3.80 -18.24 13.15
CA TYR A 247 -4.49 -18.98 12.08
C TYR A 247 -5.22 -20.20 12.59
N ARG A 248 -4.70 -20.89 13.60
CA ARG A 248 -5.35 -22.05 14.23
C ARG A 248 -6.75 -21.71 14.75
N GLN A 249 -6.91 -20.49 15.24
CA GLN A 249 -8.18 -19.97 15.73
C GLN A 249 -9.08 -19.39 14.63
N ARG A 250 -8.58 -19.27 13.38
CA ARG A 250 -9.26 -18.55 12.27
C ARG A 250 -9.18 -19.30 10.93
N PRO A 251 -9.74 -20.53 10.85
CA PRO A 251 -9.66 -21.31 9.61
C PRO A 251 -10.35 -20.62 8.42
N ALA A 252 -11.39 -19.84 8.65
CA ALA A 252 -12.06 -19.06 7.59
C ALA A 252 -11.13 -17.97 6.99
N LEU A 253 -10.34 -17.30 7.83
CA LEU A 253 -9.33 -16.34 7.38
C LEU A 253 -8.25 -17.01 6.51
N VAL A 254 -7.79 -18.21 6.92
CA VAL A 254 -6.81 -18.99 6.14
C VAL A 254 -7.37 -19.31 4.76
N GLN A 255 -8.59 -19.86 4.67
CA GLN A 255 -9.22 -20.16 3.40
C GLN A 255 -9.44 -18.91 2.53
N HIS A 256 -9.89 -17.81 3.12
CA HIS A 256 -10.02 -16.54 2.43
C HIS A 256 -8.67 -16.05 1.88
N GLY A 257 -7.61 -16.14 2.68
CA GLY A 257 -6.26 -15.74 2.28
C GLY A 257 -5.73 -16.58 1.12
N LEU A 258 -5.90 -17.90 1.17
CA LEU A 258 -5.51 -18.81 0.08
C LEU A 258 -6.23 -18.47 -1.23
N GLN A 259 -7.55 -18.26 -1.17
CA GLN A 259 -8.34 -17.88 -2.36
C GLN A 259 -7.92 -16.52 -2.91
N ARG A 260 -7.78 -15.52 -2.04
CA ARG A 260 -7.42 -14.15 -2.43
C ARG A 260 -6.06 -14.05 -3.09
N HIS A 261 -5.10 -14.87 -2.68
CA HIS A 261 -3.72 -14.86 -3.17
C HIS A 261 -3.36 -16.09 -4.00
N ALA A 262 -4.38 -16.84 -4.49
CA ALA A 262 -4.18 -18.11 -5.20
C ALA A 262 -3.18 -17.99 -6.36
N GLU A 263 -3.35 -17.01 -7.24
CA GLU A 263 -2.46 -16.78 -8.39
C GLU A 263 -1.00 -16.54 -7.96
N ARG A 264 -0.78 -15.76 -6.90
CA ARG A 264 0.57 -15.49 -6.38
C ARG A 264 1.16 -16.73 -5.69
N ILE A 265 0.36 -17.44 -4.92
CA ILE A 265 0.74 -18.69 -4.25
C ILE A 265 1.15 -19.74 -5.29
N GLU A 266 0.37 -19.90 -6.36
CA GLU A 266 0.66 -20.81 -7.47
C GLU A 266 1.93 -20.39 -8.22
N ASN A 267 2.05 -19.10 -8.60
CA ASN A 267 3.22 -18.57 -9.29
C ASN A 267 4.52 -18.78 -8.49
N LEU A 268 4.46 -18.67 -7.16
CA LEU A 268 5.60 -18.89 -6.27
C LEU A 268 5.81 -20.36 -5.91
N GLY A 269 4.94 -21.28 -6.36
CA GLY A 269 5.05 -22.71 -6.08
C GLY A 269 4.90 -23.07 -4.60
N LEU A 270 4.06 -22.33 -3.84
CA LEU A 270 3.94 -22.53 -2.40
C LEU A 270 3.04 -23.72 -1.98
N LEU A 271 2.32 -24.33 -2.92
CA LEU A 271 1.48 -25.51 -2.69
C LEU A 271 2.24 -26.77 -3.13
N ALA A 272 3.11 -27.28 -2.31
CA ALA A 272 3.83 -28.52 -2.55
C ALA A 272 3.22 -29.71 -1.75
#